data_db4d346a454759e84e4ae8251514f410
#
_entry.id   db4d346a454759e84e4ae8251514f410
#
_cell.length_a   1.000
_cell.length_b   1.000
_cell.length_c   1.000
_cell.angle_alpha   90.00
_cell.angle_beta   90.00
_cell.angle_gamma   90.00
#
_symmetry.space_group_name_H-M   'P 1'
#
loop_
_entity.id
_entity.type
_entity.pdbx_description
1 polymer ?
#
loop_
_entity_poly.entity_id
_entity_poly.type
_entity_poly.pdbx_seq_one_letter_code
_entity_poly.pdbx_strand_id
1 'polypeptide(L)'
;MVSTEEAINHSGLDLEKIDKLRVGVIWGSGIGGIETFQNQMLDHASGDGTPRFNPFFIPKMIADITPGYISMKYGFMGPNYTTVSACASSANAMVDALNYIRLGYCDVIVTGLSLIHI
;
A
#
# COMPACT_ATOMS: atom_id res chain seq x y z
N MET A 1 2.39 8.63 2.39
CA MET A 1 3.67 9.01 1.71
C MET A 1 4.57 9.82 2.62
N VAL A 2 4.10 10.89 3.28
CA VAL A 2 4.92 11.71 4.20
C VAL A 2 5.51 10.85 5.31
N SER A 3 4.70 10.13 6.06
CA SER A 3 5.15 9.23 7.14
C SER A 3 6.14 8.14 6.68
N THR A 4 5.99 7.64 5.45
CA THR A 4 6.95 6.70 4.87
C THR A 4 8.31 7.35 4.62
N GLU A 5 8.30 8.57 4.10
CA GLU A 5 9.52 9.35 3.86
C GLU A 5 10.24 9.68 5.16
N GLU A 6 9.48 10.12 6.17
CA GLU A 6 10.01 10.36 7.52
C GLU A 6 10.62 9.08 8.12
N ALA A 7 9.93 7.94 8.00
CA ALA A 7 10.42 6.66 8.52
C ALA A 7 11.73 6.22 7.83
N ILE A 8 11.81 6.34 6.51
CA ILE A 8 13.02 6.00 5.75
C ILE A 8 14.17 6.92 6.15
N ASN A 9 13.93 8.23 6.23
CA ASN A 9 14.96 9.20 6.64
C ASN A 9 15.43 8.94 8.08
N HIS A 10 14.49 8.67 8.99
CA HIS A 10 14.81 8.41 10.39
C HIS A 10 15.54 7.08 10.59
N SER A 11 15.33 6.10 9.74
CA SER A 11 15.99 4.79 9.83
C SER A 11 17.48 4.83 9.54
N GLY A 12 17.97 5.88 8.90
CA GLY A 12 19.35 5.98 8.43
C GLY A 12 19.68 5.06 7.25
N LEU A 13 18.65 4.52 6.59
CA LEU A 13 18.82 3.60 5.46
C LEU A 13 19.43 4.33 4.26
N ASP A 14 20.59 3.85 3.80
CA ASP A 14 21.25 4.39 2.61
C ASP A 14 20.65 3.74 1.35
N LEU A 15 19.75 4.47 0.69
CA LEU A 15 19.01 3.99 -0.48
C LEU A 15 19.89 3.70 -1.71
N GLU A 16 21.12 4.24 -1.74
CA GLU A 16 22.06 3.99 -2.84
C GLU A 16 22.87 2.72 -2.64
N LYS A 17 22.97 2.23 -1.40
CA LYS A 17 23.77 1.05 -1.06
C LYS A 17 22.99 -0.23 -0.87
N ILE A 18 21.68 -0.13 -0.66
CA ILE A 18 20.83 -1.31 -0.45
C ILE A 18 20.52 -2.03 -1.75
N ASP A 19 20.41 -3.35 -1.70
CA ASP A 19 19.85 -4.14 -2.78
C ASP A 19 18.33 -4.00 -2.82
N LYS A 20 17.83 -3.22 -3.77
CA LYS A 20 16.40 -2.93 -3.93
C LYS A 20 15.54 -4.16 -4.23
N LEU A 21 16.13 -5.25 -4.74
CA LEU A 21 15.46 -6.54 -4.92
C LEU A 21 15.09 -7.20 -3.58
N ARG A 22 15.79 -6.82 -2.52
CA ARG A 22 15.62 -7.34 -1.17
C ARG A 22 14.89 -6.39 -0.22
N VAL A 23 14.30 -5.33 -0.77
CA VAL A 23 13.46 -4.38 -0.03
C VAL A 23 12.01 -4.57 -0.40
N GLY A 24 11.18 -5.00 0.55
CA GLY A 24 9.74 -5.19 0.38
C GLY A 24 8.90 -4.06 0.98
N VAL A 25 7.63 -4.03 0.61
CA VAL A 25 6.61 -3.16 1.19
C VAL A 25 5.37 -3.98 1.50
N ILE A 26 5.07 -4.16 2.79
CA ILE A 26 3.88 -4.87 3.25
C ILE A 26 3.04 -3.90 4.07
N TRP A 27 1.84 -3.58 3.58
CA TRP A 27 1.03 -2.52 4.12
C TRP A 27 -0.28 -3.04 4.70
N GLY A 28 -0.76 -2.47 5.79
CA GLY A 28 -2.08 -2.74 6.31
C GLY A 28 -3.10 -1.77 5.71
N SER A 29 -4.28 -2.26 5.32
CA SER A 29 -5.41 -1.42 4.93
C SER A 29 -6.68 -1.87 5.63
N GLY A 30 -7.52 -0.92 6.02
CA GLY A 30 -8.82 -1.23 6.62
C GLY A 30 -9.81 -1.78 5.58
N ILE A 31 -10.11 -0.96 4.57
CA ILE A 31 -11.13 -1.24 3.55
C ILE A 31 -10.69 -0.83 2.14
N GLY A 32 -9.79 0.15 2.02
CA GLY A 32 -9.48 0.79 0.75
C GLY A 32 -10.39 1.98 0.44
N GLY A 33 -10.56 2.33 -0.82
CA GLY A 33 -11.26 3.53 -1.28
C GLY A 33 -12.77 3.38 -1.40
N ILE A 34 -13.47 3.02 -0.32
CA ILE A 34 -14.93 2.78 -0.32
C ILE A 34 -15.74 4.01 -0.77
N GLU A 35 -15.32 5.21 -0.39
CA GLU A 35 -15.94 6.46 -0.82
C GLU A 35 -15.81 6.65 -2.34
N THR A 36 -14.65 6.37 -2.90
CA THR A 36 -14.44 6.41 -4.35
C THR A 36 -15.38 5.42 -5.07
N PHE A 37 -15.53 4.22 -4.52
CA PHE A 37 -16.47 3.23 -5.04
C PHE A 37 -17.91 3.74 -4.99
N GLN A 38 -18.35 4.24 -3.84
CA GLN A 38 -19.70 4.77 -3.64
C GLN A 38 -20.00 5.89 -4.65
N ASN A 39 -19.11 6.88 -4.77
CA ASN A 39 -19.32 8.02 -5.66
C ASN A 39 -19.40 7.57 -7.12
N GLN A 40 -18.54 6.67 -7.58
CA GLN A 40 -18.59 6.17 -8.96
C GLN A 40 -19.86 5.34 -9.23
N MET A 41 -20.36 4.61 -8.24
CA MET A 41 -21.62 3.87 -8.39
C MET A 41 -22.83 4.80 -8.43
N LEU A 42 -22.85 5.86 -7.60
CA LEU A 42 -23.90 6.87 -7.64
C LEU A 42 -23.90 7.65 -8.95
N ASP A 43 -22.73 8.06 -9.45
CA ASP A 43 -22.59 8.73 -10.73
C ASP A 43 -23.11 7.86 -11.89
N HIS A 44 -22.77 6.56 -11.88
CA HIS A 44 -23.27 5.63 -12.88
C HIS A 44 -24.79 5.43 -12.79
N ALA A 45 -25.31 5.27 -11.57
CA ALA A 45 -26.74 5.04 -11.34
C ALA A 45 -27.63 6.25 -11.69
N SER A 46 -27.10 7.46 -11.53
CA SER A 46 -27.80 8.71 -11.88
C SER A 46 -27.62 9.15 -13.32
N GLY A 47 -26.77 8.48 -14.08
CA GLY A 47 -26.47 8.78 -15.47
C GLY A 47 -27.41 8.08 -16.47
N ASP A 48 -26.97 8.06 -17.73
CA ASP A 48 -27.71 7.47 -18.86
C ASP A 48 -27.55 5.93 -18.99
N GLY A 49 -26.95 5.28 -17.98
CA GLY A 49 -26.63 3.85 -17.98
C GLY A 49 -25.37 3.48 -18.76
N THR A 50 -24.69 4.47 -19.37
CA THR A 50 -23.42 4.21 -20.06
C THR A 50 -22.30 4.06 -19.04
N PRO A 51 -21.53 2.97 -19.06
CA PRO A 51 -20.45 2.76 -18.09
C PRO A 51 -19.25 3.68 -18.38
N ARG A 52 -19.29 4.89 -17.81
CA ARG A 52 -18.24 5.90 -17.90
C ARG A 52 -17.62 6.07 -16.52
N PHE A 53 -16.59 5.28 -16.23
CA PHE A 53 -15.85 5.39 -14.97
C PHE A 53 -14.60 6.24 -15.13
N ASN A 54 -14.22 6.92 -14.04
CA ASN A 54 -12.96 7.65 -13.99
C ASN A 54 -11.79 6.68 -14.26
N PRO A 55 -10.84 7.00 -15.16
CA PRO A 55 -9.67 6.12 -15.41
C PRO A 55 -8.87 5.78 -14.16
N PHE A 56 -8.91 6.64 -13.14
CA PHE A 56 -8.27 6.42 -11.84
C PHE A 56 -9.19 5.74 -10.82
N PHE A 57 -10.36 5.24 -11.22
CA PHE A 57 -11.31 4.58 -10.32
C PHE A 57 -10.66 3.40 -9.60
N ILE A 58 -10.10 2.46 -10.37
CA ILE A 58 -9.44 1.28 -9.78
C ILE A 58 -8.24 1.67 -8.91
N PRO A 59 -7.26 2.46 -9.37
CA PRO A 59 -6.15 2.90 -8.53
C PRO A 59 -6.56 3.60 -7.23
N LYS A 60 -7.67 4.33 -7.22
CA LYS A 60 -8.16 5.00 -6.01
C LYS A 60 -8.94 4.08 -5.07
N MET A 61 -9.47 2.98 -5.59
CA MET A 61 -10.31 2.06 -4.85
C MET A 61 -9.53 0.93 -4.18
N ILE A 62 -8.54 0.36 -4.88
CA ILE A 62 -7.83 -0.84 -4.40
C ILE A 62 -7.00 -0.58 -3.15
N ALA A 63 -7.01 -1.55 -2.24
CA ALA A 63 -6.32 -1.45 -0.97
C ALA A 63 -4.78 -1.44 -1.09
N ASP A 64 -4.24 -2.06 -2.14
CA ASP A 64 -2.80 -2.26 -2.34
C ASP A 64 -2.10 -1.16 -3.13
N ILE A 65 -2.79 -0.08 -3.46
CA ILE A 65 -2.18 1.05 -4.16
C ILE A 65 -1.07 1.72 -3.34
N THR A 66 -1.20 1.74 -2.01
CA THR A 66 -0.21 2.38 -1.12
C THR A 66 1.16 1.71 -1.20
N PRO A 67 1.31 0.39 -1.00
CA PRO A 67 2.61 -0.27 -1.17
C PRO A 67 3.13 -0.16 -2.60
N GLY A 68 2.25 -0.20 -3.61
CA GLY A 68 2.62 0.02 -5.00
C GLY A 68 3.27 1.40 -5.23
N TYR A 69 2.67 2.47 -4.70
CA TYR A 69 3.25 3.81 -4.81
C TYR A 69 4.59 3.95 -4.07
N ILE A 70 4.71 3.34 -2.90
CA ILE A 70 5.98 3.35 -2.15
C ILE A 70 7.06 2.67 -2.98
N SER A 71 6.79 1.49 -3.51
CA SER A 71 7.74 0.74 -4.34
C SER A 71 8.13 1.49 -5.60
N MET A 72 7.18 2.10 -6.30
CA MET A 72 7.48 2.94 -7.48
C MET A 72 8.35 4.14 -7.13
N LYS A 73 8.06 4.82 -6.00
CA LYS A 73 8.83 6.02 -5.59
C LYS A 73 10.29 5.71 -5.27
N TYR A 74 10.55 4.60 -4.59
CA TYR A 74 11.88 4.25 -4.09
C TYR A 74 12.61 3.19 -4.92
N GLY A 75 11.91 2.57 -5.88
CA GLY A 75 12.44 1.49 -6.71
C GLY A 75 12.56 0.17 -5.98
N PHE A 76 11.75 -0.07 -4.93
CA PHE A 76 11.76 -1.32 -4.17
C PHE A 76 11.12 -2.45 -5.00
N MET A 77 11.76 -3.62 -5.06
CA MET A 77 11.37 -4.74 -5.93
C MET A 77 11.16 -6.06 -5.16
N GLY A 78 11.21 -6.03 -3.84
CA GLY A 78 10.87 -7.16 -2.99
C GLY A 78 9.35 -7.38 -2.90
N PRO A 79 8.87 -8.24 -1.98
CA PRO A 79 7.44 -8.49 -1.78
C PRO A 79 6.64 -7.20 -1.61
N ASN A 80 5.52 -7.10 -2.35
CA ASN A 80 4.67 -5.92 -2.34
C ASN A 80 3.20 -6.33 -2.30
N TYR A 81 2.53 -6.12 -1.18
CA TYR A 81 1.12 -6.43 -1.01
C TYR A 81 0.52 -5.77 0.23
N THR A 82 -0.80 -5.86 0.33
CA THR A 82 -1.57 -5.32 1.46
C THR A 82 -2.28 -6.42 2.22
N THR A 83 -2.20 -6.38 3.55
CA THR A 83 -3.02 -7.19 4.45
C THR A 83 -4.30 -6.41 4.78
N VAL A 84 -5.44 -7.09 4.71
CA VAL A 84 -6.76 -6.49 4.99
C VAL A 84 -7.45 -7.31 6.07
N SER A 85 -7.40 -6.82 7.30
CA SER A 85 -8.03 -7.46 8.48
C SER A 85 -8.48 -6.39 9.50
N ALA A 86 -9.13 -5.36 8.99
CA ALA A 86 -9.62 -4.21 9.77
C ALA A 86 -8.52 -3.64 10.69
N CYS A 87 -8.78 -3.48 11.99
CA CYS A 87 -7.82 -2.91 12.95
C CYS A 87 -6.56 -3.79 13.15
N ALA A 88 -6.61 -5.07 12.81
CA ALA A 88 -5.48 -5.99 12.91
C ALA A 88 -4.54 -5.94 11.69
N SER A 89 -4.90 -5.21 10.62
CA SER A 89 -4.12 -5.16 9.37
C SER A 89 -2.66 -4.75 9.60
N SER A 90 -2.43 -3.77 10.46
CA SER A 90 -1.07 -3.32 10.80
C SER A 90 -0.25 -4.42 11.48
N ALA A 91 -0.84 -5.11 12.44
CA ALA A 91 -0.16 -6.20 13.16
C ALA A 91 0.18 -7.34 12.20
N ASN A 92 -0.75 -7.72 11.31
CA ASN A 92 -0.52 -8.75 10.30
C ASN A 92 0.59 -8.34 9.33
N ALA A 93 0.61 -7.09 8.85
CA ALA A 93 1.68 -6.59 8.00
C ALA A 93 3.06 -6.69 8.68
N MET A 94 3.14 -6.35 9.97
CA MET A 94 4.39 -6.48 10.73
C MET A 94 4.81 -7.93 10.96
N VAL A 95 3.86 -8.84 11.23
CA VAL A 95 4.14 -10.28 11.37
C VAL A 95 4.69 -10.85 10.08
N ASP A 96 4.05 -10.53 8.95
CA ASP A 96 4.52 -10.98 7.65
C ASP A 96 5.90 -10.42 7.33
N ALA A 97 6.13 -9.11 7.56
CA ALA A 97 7.43 -8.49 7.37
C ALA A 97 8.53 -9.19 8.19
N LEU A 98 8.26 -9.48 9.46
CA LEU A 98 9.18 -10.20 10.33
C LEU A 98 9.51 -11.60 9.77
N ASN A 99 8.51 -12.32 9.28
CA ASN A 99 8.68 -13.65 8.71
C ASN A 99 9.54 -13.61 7.43
N TYR A 100 9.29 -12.67 6.52
CA TYR A 100 10.10 -12.51 5.30
C TYR A 100 11.57 -12.21 5.61
N ILE A 101 11.83 -11.36 6.62
CA ILE A 101 13.21 -11.05 7.05
C ILE A 101 13.84 -12.29 7.71
N ARG A 102 13.16 -12.98 8.61
CA ARG A 102 13.68 -14.17 9.29
C ARG A 102 13.96 -15.35 8.36
N LEU A 103 13.16 -15.49 7.32
CA LEU A 103 13.36 -16.52 6.29
C LEU A 103 14.42 -16.12 5.25
N GLY A 104 14.98 -14.93 5.34
CA GLY A 104 16.04 -14.46 4.45
C GLY A 104 15.58 -14.04 3.07
N TYR A 105 14.28 -13.80 2.85
CA TYR A 105 13.75 -13.30 1.59
C TYR A 105 14.00 -11.81 1.38
N CYS A 106 14.03 -11.04 2.46
CA CYS A 106 14.23 -9.59 2.44
C CYS A 106 15.22 -9.18 3.52
N ASP A 107 15.92 -8.07 3.29
CA ASP A 107 16.78 -7.44 4.29
C ASP A 107 16.05 -6.28 4.98
N VAL A 108 15.14 -5.62 4.26
CA VAL A 108 14.35 -4.49 4.74
C VAL A 108 12.91 -4.64 4.27
N ILE A 109 11.97 -4.32 5.13
CA ILE A 109 10.56 -4.20 4.74
C ILE A 109 9.96 -2.93 5.35
N VAL A 110 9.33 -2.13 4.49
CA VAL A 110 8.54 -0.98 4.90
C VAL A 110 7.14 -1.46 5.25
N THR A 111 6.69 -1.19 6.48
CA THR A 111 5.33 -1.52 6.93
C THR A 111 4.60 -0.28 7.40
N GLY A 112 3.29 -0.30 7.31
CA GLY A 112 2.44 0.77 7.81
C GLY A 112 0.97 0.42 7.71
N LEU A 113 0.11 1.39 8.02
CA LEU A 113 -1.35 1.23 8.02
C LEU A 113 -2.04 2.43 7.38
N SER A 114 -3.05 2.14 6.59
CA SER A 114 -4.04 3.12 6.11
C SER A 114 -5.43 2.61 6.46
N LEU A 115 -6.09 3.21 7.44
CA LEU A 115 -7.40 2.75 7.91
C LEU A 115 -8.53 3.25 7.05
N ILE A 116 -8.55 4.55 6.76
CA ILE A 116 -9.60 5.21 6.01
C ILE A 116 -9.03 6.46 5.33
N HIS A 117 -9.46 6.72 4.12
CA HIS A 117 -9.28 8.03 3.51
C HIS A 117 -10.52 8.86 3.85
N ILE A 118 -10.32 9.78 4.72
CA ILE A 118 -11.31 10.81 5.01
C ILE A 118 -11.06 11.99 4.10
#